data_d54126b1616e61cc9687fd76309386c8
#
_entry.id   d54126b1616e61cc9687fd76309386c8
#
_cell.length_a   1.000
_cell.length_b   1.000
_cell.length_c   1.000
_cell.angle_alpha   90.00
_cell.angle_beta   90.00
_cell.angle_gamma   90.00
#
_symmetry.space_group_name_H-M   'P 1'
#
loop_
_entity.id
_entity.type
_entity.pdbx_description
1 polymer ?
#
loop_
_entity_poly.entity_id
_entity_poly.type
_entity_poly.pdbx_seq_one_letter_code
_entity_poly.pdbx_strand_id
1 'polypeptide(L)'
;MDMYQKRKIRAEMKNNNQEEKLTKVGINWYPGHMAKTKREIKEKIDLIDIVFEVVDARIPYSSKNKEIEEMTKGKPRVIVMTKIDLCDNVKTNKWIKYYEDRDYIVVPIDLINNPNT
;
A
#
# COMPACT_ATOMS: atom_id res chain seq x y z
N MET A 1 47.10 -3.53 -18.32
CA MET A 1 45.64 -3.77 -18.43
C MET A 1 45.13 -3.07 -19.71
N ASP A 2 44.61 -3.84 -20.63
CA ASP A 2 44.09 -3.35 -21.90
C ASP A 2 42.83 -2.51 -21.73
N MET A 3 42.56 -1.60 -22.65
CA MET A 3 41.37 -0.75 -22.66
C MET A 3 40.05 -1.56 -22.61
N TYR A 4 40.07 -2.71 -23.28
CA TYR A 4 38.92 -3.62 -23.28
C TYR A 4 38.62 -4.20 -21.89
N GLN A 5 39.64 -4.63 -21.18
CA GLN A 5 39.55 -5.14 -19.80
C GLN A 5 39.05 -4.06 -18.82
N LYS A 6 39.55 -2.82 -18.99
CA LYS A 6 39.07 -1.68 -18.19
C LYS A 6 37.59 -1.37 -18.41
N ARG A 7 37.11 -1.47 -19.64
CA ARG A 7 35.71 -1.28 -19.99
C ARG A 7 34.82 -2.36 -19.39
N LYS A 8 35.25 -3.63 -19.44
CA LYS A 8 34.55 -4.77 -18.87
C LYS A 8 34.39 -4.63 -17.35
N ILE A 9 35.47 -4.31 -16.66
CA ILE A 9 35.46 -4.09 -15.20
C ILE A 9 34.52 -2.94 -14.82
N ARG A 10 34.52 -1.82 -15.56
CA ARG A 10 33.62 -0.70 -15.31
C ARG A 10 32.15 -1.07 -15.52
N ALA A 11 31.86 -1.89 -16.53
CA ALA A 11 30.51 -2.36 -16.78
C ALA A 11 30.02 -3.30 -15.68
N GLU A 12 30.87 -4.21 -15.21
CA GLU A 12 30.57 -5.11 -14.09
C GLU A 12 30.35 -4.37 -12.78
N MET A 13 31.19 -3.36 -12.49
CA MET A 13 31.01 -2.51 -11.30
C MET A 13 29.72 -1.70 -11.35
N LYS A 14 29.34 -1.23 -12.53
CA LYS A 14 28.10 -0.48 -12.73
C LYS A 14 26.87 -1.37 -12.55
N ASN A 15 26.91 -2.61 -13.03
CA ASN A 15 25.82 -3.58 -12.84
C ASN A 15 25.69 -3.98 -11.36
N ASN A 16 26.79 -4.30 -10.69
CA ASN A 16 26.76 -4.64 -9.27
C ASN A 16 26.22 -3.49 -8.40
N ASN A 17 26.58 -2.26 -8.70
CA ASN A 17 26.04 -1.09 -8.00
C ASN A 17 24.55 -0.86 -8.27
N GLN A 18 24.06 -1.25 -9.45
CA GLN A 18 22.62 -1.20 -9.76
C GLN A 18 21.85 -2.31 -9.05
N GLU A 19 22.39 -3.53 -9.00
CA GLU A 19 21.81 -4.65 -8.28
C GLU A 19 21.79 -4.40 -6.76
N GLU A 20 22.88 -3.87 -6.18
CA GLU A 20 22.91 -3.47 -4.77
C GLU A 20 21.90 -2.36 -4.44
N LYS A 21 21.69 -1.40 -5.33
CA LYS A 21 20.66 -0.37 -5.17
C LYS A 21 19.25 -0.95 -5.22
N LEU A 22 19.01 -1.89 -6.13
CA LEU A 22 17.71 -2.56 -6.27
C LEU A 22 17.40 -3.45 -5.06
N THR A 23 18.40 -4.12 -4.48
CA THR A 23 18.22 -4.96 -3.29
C THR A 23 18.09 -4.17 -2.00
N LYS A 24 18.77 -3.03 -1.86
CA LYS A 24 18.69 -2.16 -0.66
C LYS A 24 17.40 -1.36 -0.57
N VAL A 25 16.78 -1.00 -1.70
CA VAL A 25 15.58 -0.14 -1.70
C VAL A 25 14.29 -0.96 -1.73
N GLY A 26 14.35 -2.27 -1.99
CA GLY A 26 13.17 -3.04 -2.33
C GLY A 26 12.55 -2.52 -3.63
N ILE A 27 11.90 -3.36 -4.43
CA ILE A 27 11.21 -2.91 -5.64
C ILE A 27 9.89 -2.21 -5.22
N ASN A 28 10.01 -0.98 -4.73
CA ASN A 28 8.87 -0.10 -4.51
C ASN A 28 8.78 0.86 -5.70
N TRP A 29 8.05 0.43 -6.73
CA TRP A 29 7.75 1.32 -7.84
C TRP A 29 6.62 2.27 -7.46
N TYR A 30 6.96 3.55 -7.31
CA TYR A 30 5.98 4.60 -7.08
C TYR A 30 5.87 5.51 -8.29
N PRO A 31 4.69 5.64 -8.90
CA PRO A 31 4.41 6.73 -9.82
C PRO A 31 4.64 8.08 -9.14
N GLY A 32 5.04 9.10 -9.90
CA GLY A 32 5.34 10.44 -9.35
C GLY A 32 4.19 11.05 -8.54
N HIS A 33 2.93 10.79 -8.90
CA HIS A 33 1.75 11.23 -8.15
C HIS A 33 1.64 10.57 -6.77
N MET A 34 2.14 9.35 -6.58
CA MET A 34 2.17 8.69 -5.27
C MET A 34 3.17 9.38 -4.33
N ALA A 35 4.35 9.74 -4.82
CA ALA A 35 5.34 10.49 -4.06
C ALA A 35 4.82 11.87 -3.63
N LYS A 36 4.09 12.56 -4.49
CA LYS A 36 3.42 13.82 -4.18
C LYS A 36 2.36 13.65 -3.10
N THR A 37 1.51 12.64 -3.22
CA THR A 37 0.47 12.32 -2.24
C THR A 37 1.06 12.05 -0.86
N LYS A 38 2.12 11.28 -0.78
CA LYS A 38 2.82 11.01 0.50
C LYS A 38 3.34 12.28 1.15
N ARG A 39 3.92 13.19 0.38
CA ARG A 39 4.40 14.49 0.85
C ARG A 39 3.27 15.34 1.41
N GLU A 40 2.17 15.43 0.67
CA GLU A 40 0.99 16.20 1.08
C GLU A 40 0.36 15.64 2.37
N ILE A 41 0.30 14.33 2.53
CA ILE A 41 -0.17 13.69 3.75
C ILE A 41 0.74 14.03 4.93
N LYS A 42 2.06 13.95 4.77
CA LYS A 42 3.02 14.30 5.82
C LYS A 42 2.89 15.75 6.28
N GLU A 43 2.67 16.67 5.36
CA GLU A 43 2.50 18.09 5.65
C GLU A 43 1.20 18.37 6.40
N LYS A 44 0.16 17.57 6.17
CA LYS A 44 -1.19 17.79 6.72
C LYS A 44 -1.58 16.80 7.81
N ILE A 45 -0.66 15.95 8.26
CA ILE A 45 -0.98 14.88 9.22
C ILE A 45 -1.64 15.39 10.50
N ASP A 46 -1.24 16.53 11.00
CA ASP A 46 -1.80 17.12 12.22
C ASP A 46 -3.25 17.62 12.04
N LEU A 47 -3.67 17.85 10.79
CA LEU A 47 -5.03 18.28 10.44
C LEU A 47 -5.98 17.11 10.19
N ILE A 48 -5.46 15.89 10.14
CA ILE A 48 -6.26 14.68 9.88
C ILE A 48 -6.83 14.16 11.19
N ASP A 49 -8.16 14.09 11.27
CA ASP A 49 -8.87 13.55 12.44
C ASP A 49 -9.18 12.07 12.31
N ILE A 50 -9.46 11.61 11.10
CA ILE A 50 -9.82 10.21 10.80
C ILE A 50 -9.31 9.81 9.42
N VAL A 51 -8.95 8.54 9.28
CA VAL A 51 -8.47 7.96 8.02
C VAL A 51 -9.49 6.93 7.51
N PHE A 52 -9.98 7.15 6.30
CA PHE A 52 -10.75 6.16 5.57
C PHE A 52 -9.84 5.43 4.57
N GLU A 53 -9.68 4.14 4.75
CA GLU A 53 -8.88 3.31 3.88
C GLU A 53 -9.81 2.41 3.04
N VAL A 54 -9.82 2.61 1.74
CA VAL A 54 -10.65 1.83 0.81
C VAL A 54 -9.85 0.65 0.32
N VAL A 55 -10.35 -0.54 0.57
CA VAL A 55 -9.73 -1.80 0.16
C VAL A 55 -10.68 -2.65 -0.67
N ASP A 56 -10.11 -3.50 -1.51
CA ASP A 56 -10.87 -4.49 -2.27
C ASP A 56 -11.16 -5.71 -1.37
N ALA A 57 -12.42 -6.01 -1.14
CA ALA A 57 -12.82 -7.10 -0.25
C ALA A 57 -12.37 -8.49 -0.71
N ARG A 58 -12.01 -8.65 -2.00
CA ARG A 58 -11.44 -9.91 -2.51
C ARG A 58 -10.01 -10.15 -2.02
N ILE A 59 -9.24 -9.08 -1.82
CA ILE A 59 -7.83 -9.09 -1.41
C ILE A 59 -7.56 -7.99 -0.38
N PRO A 60 -8.23 -7.95 0.77
CA PRO A 60 -8.20 -6.80 1.67
C PRO A 60 -6.79 -6.51 2.20
N TYR A 61 -6.03 -7.53 2.56
CA TYR A 61 -4.67 -7.37 3.06
C TYR A 61 -3.70 -6.85 1.98
N SER A 62 -3.77 -7.40 0.78
CA SER A 62 -2.88 -7.03 -0.33
C SER A 62 -3.20 -5.66 -0.92
N SER A 63 -4.45 -5.19 -0.82
CA SER A 63 -4.86 -3.88 -1.33
C SER A 63 -4.57 -2.74 -0.37
N LYS A 64 -4.14 -3.01 0.85
CA LYS A 64 -3.72 -1.97 1.81
C LYS A 64 -2.36 -1.39 1.46
N ASN A 65 -2.21 -0.09 1.65
CA ASN A 65 -0.94 0.59 1.53
C ASN A 65 -0.27 0.73 2.90
N LYS A 66 0.74 -0.10 3.14
CA LYS A 66 1.46 -0.12 4.42
C LYS A 66 2.17 1.19 4.76
N GLU A 67 2.67 1.91 3.76
CA GLU A 67 3.37 3.17 4.01
C GLU A 67 2.42 4.27 4.46
N ILE A 68 1.24 4.36 3.84
CA ILE A 68 0.20 5.30 4.27
C ILE A 68 -0.31 4.91 5.67
N GLU A 69 -0.42 3.63 5.95
CA GLU A 69 -0.79 3.14 7.27
C GLU A 69 0.22 3.57 8.34
N GLU A 70 1.51 3.45 8.09
CA GLU A 70 2.56 3.90 9.02
C GLU A 70 2.57 5.42 9.20
N MET A 71 2.39 6.18 8.12
CA MET A 71 2.34 7.64 8.15
C MET A 71 1.16 8.18 8.97
N THR A 72 0.05 7.46 8.97
CA THR A 72 -1.20 7.82 9.66
C THR A 72 -1.39 7.06 10.97
N LYS A 73 -0.33 6.46 11.49
CA LYS A 73 -0.35 5.71 12.75
C LYS A 73 -0.79 6.62 13.90
N GLY A 74 -1.67 6.12 14.76
CA GLY A 74 -2.23 6.88 15.87
C GLY A 74 -3.50 7.66 15.54
N LYS A 75 -3.92 7.73 14.28
CA LYS A 75 -5.21 8.30 13.89
C LYS A 75 -6.30 7.22 13.85
N PRO A 76 -7.55 7.54 14.21
CA PRO A 76 -8.68 6.63 14.04
C PRO A 76 -8.82 6.21 12.57
N ARG A 77 -9.11 4.93 12.34
CA ARG A 77 -9.15 4.36 11.01
C ARG A 77 -10.42 3.58 10.74
N VAL A 78 -11.01 3.85 9.58
CA VAL A 78 -12.14 3.09 9.06
C VAL A 78 -11.70 2.36 7.79
N ILE A 79 -11.88 1.06 7.75
CA ILE A 79 -11.65 0.26 6.55
C ILE A 79 -12.96 0.11 5.80
N VAL A 80 -13.00 0.60 4.58
CA VAL A 80 -14.14 0.45 3.67
C VAL A 80 -13.83 -0.69 2.70
N MET A 81 -14.50 -1.82 2.87
CA MET A 81 -14.36 -2.98 1.99
C MET A 81 -15.34 -2.87 0.83
N THR A 82 -14.81 -2.61 -0.36
CA THR A 82 -15.60 -2.53 -1.60
C THR A 82 -15.70 -3.89 -2.30
N LYS A 83 -16.62 -4.02 -3.23
CA LYS A 83 -16.79 -5.21 -4.09
C LYS A 83 -17.15 -6.48 -3.31
N ILE A 84 -17.91 -6.36 -2.23
CA ILE A 84 -18.36 -7.51 -1.45
C ILE A 84 -19.26 -8.46 -2.23
N ASP A 85 -19.92 -7.96 -3.27
CA ASP A 85 -20.69 -8.74 -4.23
C ASP A 85 -19.87 -9.79 -5.00
N LEU A 86 -18.56 -9.56 -5.13
CA LEU A 86 -17.61 -10.46 -5.81
C LEU A 86 -16.86 -11.39 -4.85
N CYS A 87 -17.18 -11.37 -3.57
CA CYS A 87 -16.45 -12.11 -2.54
C CYS A 87 -17.13 -13.39 -2.10
N ASP A 88 -16.31 -14.30 -1.57
CA ASP A 88 -16.77 -15.38 -0.71
C ASP A 88 -17.15 -14.81 0.66
N ASN A 89 -18.43 -14.92 1.03
CA ASN A 89 -18.97 -14.36 2.27
C ASN A 89 -18.27 -14.91 3.53
N VAL A 90 -17.90 -16.17 3.54
CA VAL A 90 -17.24 -16.79 4.68
C VAL A 90 -15.85 -16.21 4.89
N LYS A 91 -15.07 -16.07 3.83
CA LYS A 91 -13.72 -15.47 3.87
C LYS A 91 -13.80 -13.99 4.21
N THR A 92 -14.74 -13.27 3.63
CA THR A 92 -14.96 -11.84 3.91
C THR A 92 -15.30 -11.59 5.37
N ASN A 93 -16.17 -12.39 5.97
CA ASN A 93 -16.51 -12.29 7.39
C ASN A 93 -15.31 -12.57 8.30
N LYS A 94 -14.42 -13.50 7.91
CA LYS A 94 -13.16 -13.75 8.63
C LYS A 94 -12.23 -12.54 8.59
N TRP A 95 -12.13 -11.87 7.45
CA TRP A 95 -11.32 -10.66 7.31
C TRP A 95 -11.90 -9.48 8.08
N ILE A 96 -13.22 -9.31 8.10
CA ILE A 96 -13.90 -8.29 8.89
C ILE A 96 -13.58 -8.49 10.38
N LYS A 97 -13.73 -9.71 10.88
CA LYS A 97 -13.40 -10.04 12.27
C LYS A 97 -11.91 -9.81 12.57
N TYR A 98 -11.03 -10.19 11.66
CA TYR A 98 -9.59 -9.97 11.80
C TYR A 98 -9.24 -8.49 12.03
N TYR A 99 -9.86 -7.59 11.29
CA TYR A 99 -9.62 -6.15 11.44
C TYR A 99 -10.34 -5.56 12.62
N GLU A 100 -11.56 -5.99 12.94
CA GLU A 100 -12.29 -5.54 14.14
C GLU A 100 -11.55 -5.92 15.42
N ASP A 101 -10.96 -7.09 15.50
CA ASP A 101 -10.12 -7.55 16.62
C ASP A 101 -8.84 -6.69 16.80
N ARG A 102 -8.48 -5.90 15.79
CA ARG A 102 -7.34 -4.96 15.79
C ARG A 102 -7.75 -3.49 15.93
N ASP A 103 -8.92 -3.25 16.46
CA ASP A 103 -9.48 -1.91 16.70
C ASP A 103 -9.76 -1.08 15.43
N TYR A 104 -9.94 -1.72 14.29
CA TYR A 104 -10.43 -1.07 13.08
C TYR A 104 -11.96 -1.11 13.03
N ILE A 105 -12.54 -0.03 12.57
CA ILE A 105 -13.96 -0.01 12.16
C ILE A 105 -14.02 -0.49 10.72
N VAL A 106 -14.80 -1.52 10.44
CA VAL A 106 -14.90 -2.09 9.09
C VAL A 106 -16.30 -1.85 8.54
N VAL A 107 -16.38 -1.27 7.35
CA VAL A 107 -17.62 -1.00 6.63
C VAL A 107 -17.59 -1.77 5.31
N PRO A 108 -18.31 -2.91 5.21
CA PRO A 108 -18.46 -3.60 3.95
C PRO A 108 -19.51 -2.90 3.07
N ILE A 109 -19.20 -2.66 1.79
CA ILE A 109 -20.10 -1.99 0.86
C ILE A 109 -20.20 -2.70 -0.50
N ASP A 110 -21.39 -2.67 -1.06
CA ASP A 110 -21.70 -3.07 -2.41
C ASP A 110 -22.27 -1.87 -3.17
N LEU A 111 -21.42 -1.21 -3.96
CA LEU A 111 -21.80 0.00 -4.69
C LEU A 111 -22.65 -0.28 -5.92
N ILE A 112 -22.72 -1.52 -6.39
CA ILE A 112 -23.47 -1.90 -7.59
C ILE A 112 -24.92 -2.24 -7.25
N ASN A 113 -25.11 -3.11 -6.24
CA ASN A 113 -26.43 -3.61 -5.86
C ASN A 113 -27.06 -2.78 -4.73
N ASN A 114 -26.26 -2.11 -3.94
CA ASN A 114 -26.68 -1.34 -2.76
C ASN A 114 -25.97 0.02 -2.67
N PRO A 115 -26.19 0.94 -3.61
CA PRO A 115 -25.47 2.21 -3.66
C PRO A 115 -25.80 3.18 -2.50
N ASN A 116 -26.83 2.90 -1.73
CA ASN A 116 -27.33 3.76 -0.64
C ASN A 116 -26.94 3.26 0.78
N THR A 117 -26.05 2.31 0.85
CA THR A 117 -25.53 1.85 2.16
C THR A 117 -24.44 2.73 2.69
#